data_804961885d3d22dce0c4876de2adae85
#
_entry.id   804961885d3d22dce0c4876de2adae85
#
_cell.length_a   1.000
_cell.length_b   1.000
_cell.length_c   1.000
_cell.angle_alpha   90.00
_cell.angle_beta   90.00
_cell.angle_gamma   90.00
#
_symmetry.space_group_name_H-M   'P 1'
#
loop_
_entity.id
_entity.type
_entity.pdbx_description
1 polymer ?
#
loop_
_entity_poly.entity_id
_entity_poly.type
_entity_poly.pdbx_seq_one_letter_code
_entity_poly.pdbx_strand_id
1 'polypeptide(L)'
;MDHWRRQRLEQAYLEALAARPEAVAPSEEARAIILETLFEIDAMLDRLPPKVSQAFVLAQLEGVGYADIGAQLGVSERMVKKYMAQAMLHCIAIAAGAVGAPQGR
;
A
#
# COMPACT_ATOMS: atom_id res chain seq x y z
N MET A 1 2.03 9.49 10.29
CA MET A 1 2.54 9.25 10.36
C MET A 1 3.68 8.99 9.90
N ASP A 2 3.94 8.28 9.20
CA ASP A 2 5.10 7.99 9.01
C ASP A 2 5.68 8.59 7.84
N HIS A 3 6.60 9.53 8.02
CA HIS A 3 7.44 10.08 6.96
C HIS A 3 8.16 8.96 6.25
N TRP A 4 8.65 7.99 7.00
CA TRP A 4 9.32 6.84 6.43
C TRP A 4 8.41 6.06 5.49
N ARG A 5 7.19 5.79 5.92
CA ARG A 5 6.26 5.03 5.10
C ARG A 5 5.89 5.78 3.84
N ARG A 6 5.69 7.10 3.97
CA ARG A 6 5.36 7.89 2.79
C ARG A 6 6.49 7.88 1.78
N GLN A 7 7.73 7.96 2.27
CA GLN A 7 8.87 7.87 1.38
C GLN A 7 8.94 6.52 0.69
N ARG A 8 8.61 5.44 1.42
CA ARG A 8 8.63 4.12 0.81
C ARG A 8 7.57 3.99 -0.27
N LEU A 9 6.41 4.58 -0.07
CA LEU A 9 5.37 4.54 -1.09
C LEU A 9 5.81 5.29 -2.33
N GLU A 10 6.39 6.46 -2.16
CA GLU A 10 6.87 7.23 -3.29
C GLU A 10 7.98 6.50 -4.02
N GLN A 11 8.88 5.88 -3.27
CA GLN A 11 9.96 5.11 -3.86
C GLN A 11 9.42 3.96 -4.69
N ALA A 12 8.44 3.24 -4.16
CA ALA A 12 7.86 2.12 -4.86
C ALA A 12 7.21 2.58 -6.18
N TYR A 13 6.56 3.73 -6.15
CA TYR A 13 5.95 4.27 -7.35
C TYR A 13 7.01 4.59 -8.39
N LEU A 14 8.10 5.24 -7.97
CA LEU A 14 9.16 5.60 -8.90
C LEU A 14 9.83 4.36 -9.49
N GLU A 15 10.03 3.34 -8.67
CA GLU A 15 10.63 2.10 -9.16
C GLU A 15 9.73 1.41 -10.17
N ALA A 16 8.43 1.44 -9.93
CA ALA A 16 7.49 0.84 -10.86
C ALA A 16 7.52 1.56 -12.21
N LEU A 17 7.62 2.88 -12.18
CA LEU A 17 7.72 3.64 -13.41
C LEU A 17 8.99 3.30 -14.17
N ALA A 18 10.11 3.21 -13.45
CA ALA A 18 11.38 2.94 -14.08
C ALA A 18 11.44 1.55 -14.68
N ALA A 19 10.65 0.63 -14.16
CA ALA A 19 10.67 -0.74 -14.64
C ALA A 19 9.81 -0.95 -15.88
N ARG A 20 9.08 0.05 -16.32
CA ARG A 20 8.23 -0.12 -17.50
C ARG A 20 9.07 -0.28 -18.74
N PRO A 21 8.70 -1.23 -19.58
CA PRO A 21 9.50 -1.47 -20.78
C PRO A 21 9.49 -0.33 -21.75
N GLU A 22 8.39 0.43 -21.77
CA GLU A 22 8.33 1.51 -22.66
C GLU A 22 8.50 2.74 -21.94
N ALA A 23 9.18 3.67 -22.45
CA ALA A 23 9.46 4.88 -21.78
C ALA A 23 8.32 5.86 -21.87
N VAL A 24 7.11 5.40 -21.84
CA VAL A 24 5.98 6.29 -21.92
C VAL A 24 5.67 6.80 -20.53
N ALA A 25 5.91 8.06 -20.31
CA ALA A 25 5.59 8.65 -19.03
C ALA A 25 4.08 8.86 -18.92
N PRO A 26 3.50 8.62 -17.76
CA PRO A 26 2.08 8.91 -17.61
C PRO A 26 1.83 10.41 -17.73
N SER A 27 0.62 10.76 -18.10
CA SER A 27 0.23 12.16 -18.17
C SER A 27 0.28 12.77 -16.77
N GLU A 28 0.30 14.06 -16.70
CA GLU A 28 0.28 14.72 -15.42
C GLU A 28 -0.98 14.43 -14.64
N GLU A 29 -2.10 14.30 -15.35
CA GLU A 29 -3.34 13.95 -14.69
C GLU A 29 -3.25 12.56 -14.07
N ALA A 30 -2.71 11.61 -14.83
CA ALA A 30 -2.56 10.26 -14.32
C ALA A 30 -1.62 10.22 -13.12
N ARG A 31 -0.55 11.00 -13.19
CA ARG A 31 0.39 11.06 -12.07
C ARG A 31 -0.28 11.61 -10.82
N ALA A 32 -1.09 12.66 -10.99
CA ALA A 32 -1.77 13.24 -9.85
C ALA A 32 -2.72 12.24 -9.21
N ILE A 33 -3.45 11.48 -10.02
CA ILE A 33 -4.36 10.49 -9.49
C ILE A 33 -3.60 9.41 -8.72
N ILE A 34 -2.48 8.96 -9.27
CA ILE A 34 -1.68 7.95 -8.60
C ILE A 34 -1.18 8.45 -7.26
N LEU A 35 -0.67 9.68 -7.23
CA LEU A 35 -0.15 10.23 -5.98
C LEU A 35 -1.25 10.41 -4.96
N GLU A 36 -2.43 10.86 -5.39
CA GLU A 36 -3.55 10.99 -4.47
C GLU A 36 -3.93 9.65 -3.89
N THR A 37 -3.92 8.61 -4.73
CA THR A 37 -4.26 7.28 -4.25
C THR A 37 -3.24 6.79 -3.24
N LEU A 38 -1.96 7.06 -3.49
CA LEU A 38 -0.92 6.67 -2.55
C LEU A 38 -1.08 7.38 -1.22
N PHE A 39 -1.44 8.66 -1.26
CA PHE A 39 -1.66 9.40 -0.01
C PHE A 39 -2.87 8.86 0.73
N GLU A 40 -3.91 8.44 0.01
CA GLU A 40 -5.07 7.85 0.65
C GLU A 40 -4.72 6.52 1.32
N ILE A 41 -3.88 5.73 0.66
CA ILE A 41 -3.42 4.48 1.24
C ILE A 41 -2.60 4.75 2.50
N ASP A 42 -1.72 5.75 2.44
CA ASP A 42 -0.93 6.12 3.60
C ASP A 42 -1.82 6.51 4.77
N ALA A 43 -2.82 7.33 4.50
CA ALA A 43 -3.75 7.76 5.55
C ALA A 43 -4.54 6.57 6.10
N MET A 44 -4.93 5.66 5.23
CA MET A 44 -5.64 4.48 5.65
C MET A 44 -4.77 3.62 6.58
N LEU A 45 -3.50 3.47 6.23
CA LEU A 45 -2.59 2.68 7.06
C LEU A 45 -2.42 3.29 8.44
N ASP A 46 -2.50 4.63 8.53
CA ASP A 46 -2.43 5.27 9.82
C ASP A 46 -3.61 4.93 10.72
N ARG A 47 -4.74 4.60 10.11
CA ARG A 47 -5.94 4.31 10.89
C ARG A 47 -6.06 2.84 11.27
N LEU A 48 -5.23 1.98 10.70
CA LEU A 48 -5.25 0.57 11.05
C LEU A 48 -4.40 0.32 12.29
N PRO A 49 -4.64 -0.79 12.98
CA PRO A 49 -3.77 -1.15 14.10
C PRO A 49 -2.32 -1.21 13.64
N PRO A 50 -1.38 -0.80 14.49
CA PRO A 50 0.02 -0.69 14.06
C PRO A 50 0.60 -1.95 13.45
N LYS A 51 0.29 -3.12 14.01
CA LYS A 51 0.86 -4.34 13.46
C LYS A 51 0.31 -4.67 12.09
N VAL A 52 -0.94 -4.30 11.83
CA VAL A 52 -1.52 -4.49 10.50
C VAL A 52 -0.79 -3.63 9.48
N SER A 53 -0.59 -2.37 9.82
CA SER A 53 0.12 -1.46 8.93
C SER A 53 1.55 -1.89 8.71
N GLN A 54 2.23 -2.30 9.77
CA GLN A 54 3.62 -2.74 9.65
C GLN A 54 3.73 -3.98 8.80
N ALA A 55 2.81 -4.94 8.97
CA ALA A 55 2.84 -6.13 8.16
C ALA A 55 2.66 -5.80 6.69
N PHE A 56 1.72 -4.90 6.40
CA PHE A 56 1.46 -4.52 5.03
C PHE A 56 2.69 -3.86 4.39
N VAL A 57 3.31 -2.93 5.11
CA VAL A 57 4.49 -2.24 4.58
C VAL A 57 5.64 -3.23 4.36
N LEU A 58 5.87 -4.11 5.32
CA LEU A 58 6.96 -5.07 5.19
C LEU A 58 6.73 -6.01 4.01
N ALA A 59 5.50 -6.46 3.81
CA ALA A 59 5.21 -7.39 2.73
C ALA A 59 5.22 -6.71 1.37
N GLN A 60 4.56 -5.57 1.27
CA GLN A 60 4.32 -4.96 -0.04
C GLN A 60 5.44 -4.02 -0.48
N LEU A 61 6.06 -3.34 0.44
CA LEU A 61 7.08 -2.37 0.07
C LEU A 61 8.49 -2.89 0.28
N GLU A 62 8.68 -3.78 1.27
CA GLU A 62 10.02 -4.30 1.55
C GLU A 62 10.21 -5.71 1.04
N GLY A 63 9.16 -6.38 0.61
CA GLY A 63 9.29 -7.72 0.06
C GLY A 63 9.61 -8.80 1.07
N VAL A 64 9.29 -8.58 2.33
CA VAL A 64 9.59 -9.54 3.38
C VAL A 64 8.55 -10.65 3.37
N GLY A 65 8.98 -11.89 3.55
CA GLY A 65 8.05 -13.02 3.60
C GLY A 65 7.23 -13.02 4.88
N TYR A 66 6.09 -13.69 4.83
CA TYR A 66 5.16 -13.65 5.95
C TYR A 66 5.74 -14.28 7.21
N ALA A 67 6.51 -15.34 7.05
CA ALA A 67 7.12 -15.96 8.23
C ALA A 67 8.07 -15.00 8.94
N ASP A 68 8.86 -14.27 8.14
CA ASP A 68 9.79 -13.30 8.69
C ASP A 68 9.07 -12.12 9.31
N ILE A 69 7.97 -11.70 8.68
CA ILE A 69 7.15 -10.62 9.25
C ILE A 69 6.62 -11.06 10.61
N GLY A 70 6.13 -12.30 10.69
CA GLY A 70 5.64 -12.79 11.96
C GLY A 70 6.71 -12.76 13.03
N ALA A 71 7.93 -13.16 12.66
CA ALA A 71 9.03 -13.12 13.62
C ALA A 71 9.33 -11.71 14.07
N GLN A 72 9.32 -10.76 13.14
CA GLN A 72 9.62 -9.37 13.49
C GLN A 72 8.54 -8.75 14.35
N LEU A 73 7.28 -9.08 14.09
CA LEU A 73 6.18 -8.49 14.83
C LEU A 73 5.77 -9.27 16.06
N GLY A 74 6.36 -10.45 16.25
CA GLY A 74 6.01 -11.25 17.40
C GLY A 74 4.66 -11.92 17.27
N VAL A 75 4.26 -12.30 16.07
CA VAL A 75 2.97 -12.96 15.83
C VAL A 75 3.20 -14.15 14.90
N SER A 76 2.19 -14.99 14.78
CA SER A 76 2.29 -16.15 13.91
C SER A 76 2.16 -15.74 12.45
N GLU A 77 2.62 -16.61 11.57
CA GLU A 77 2.46 -16.39 10.15
C GLU A 77 0.97 -16.32 9.79
N ARG A 78 0.15 -17.13 10.43
CA ARG A 78 -1.29 -17.08 10.20
C ARG A 78 -1.85 -15.70 10.53
N MET A 79 -1.38 -15.11 11.62
CA MET A 79 -1.84 -13.78 12.00
C MET A 79 -1.42 -12.74 10.98
N VAL A 80 -0.21 -12.89 10.42
CA VAL A 80 0.24 -11.99 9.36
C VAL A 80 -0.71 -12.06 8.17
N LYS A 81 -1.14 -13.26 7.80
CA LYS A 81 -2.09 -13.40 6.69
C LYS A 81 -3.39 -12.68 6.98
N LYS A 82 -3.85 -12.73 8.23
CA LYS A 82 -5.05 -11.99 8.60
C LYS A 82 -4.83 -10.49 8.48
N TYR A 83 -3.68 -10.02 8.94
CA TYR A 83 -3.35 -8.60 8.82
C TYR A 83 -3.35 -8.17 7.36
N MET A 84 -2.76 -8.98 6.50
CA MET A 84 -2.72 -8.65 5.08
C MET A 84 -4.10 -8.60 4.47
N ALA A 85 -4.95 -9.57 4.83
CA ALA A 85 -6.32 -9.56 4.30
C ALA A 85 -7.06 -8.31 4.73
N GLN A 86 -6.89 -7.91 5.98
CA GLN A 86 -7.54 -6.71 6.49
C GLN A 86 -7.07 -5.47 5.73
N ALA A 87 -5.77 -5.33 5.56
CA ALA A 87 -5.23 -4.17 4.86
C ALA A 87 -5.64 -4.17 3.40
N MET A 88 -5.63 -5.32 2.76
CA MET A 88 -5.97 -5.40 1.34
C MET A 88 -7.42 -5.03 1.09
N LEU A 89 -8.32 -5.41 2.00
CA LEU A 89 -9.71 -5.00 1.84
C LEU A 89 -9.86 -3.49 1.83
N HIS A 90 -9.11 -2.82 2.69
CA HIS A 90 -9.16 -1.36 2.69
C HIS A 90 -8.55 -0.77 1.42
N CYS A 91 -7.50 -1.39 0.91
CA CYS A 91 -6.91 -0.94 -0.34
C CYS A 91 -7.88 -1.09 -1.49
N ILE A 92 -8.61 -2.20 -1.54
CA ILE A 92 -9.59 -2.43 -2.59
C ILE A 92 -10.69 -1.38 -2.52
N ALA A 93 -11.13 -1.04 -1.32
CA ALA A 93 -12.15 -0.02 -1.17
C ALA A 93 -11.68 1.33 -1.69
N ILE A 94 -10.42 1.67 -1.41
CA ILE A 94 -9.85 2.92 -1.90
C ILE A 94 -9.76 2.90 -3.42
N ALA A 95 -9.31 1.79 -3.99
CA ALA A 95 -9.18 1.68 -5.42
C ALA A 95 -10.52 1.82 -6.11
N ALA A 96 -11.56 1.21 -5.53
CA ALA A 96 -12.89 1.32 -6.11
C ALA A 96 -13.38 2.76 -6.09
N GLY A 97 -13.08 3.48 -5.03
CA GLY A 97 -13.44 4.89 -4.98
C GLY A 97 -12.62 5.72 -5.94
N ALA A 98 -11.32 5.37 -6.09
CA ALA A 98 -10.45 6.13 -6.95
C ALA A 98 -10.86 6.05 -8.42
N VAL A 99 -11.49 4.92 -8.82
CA VAL A 99 -11.92 4.83 -10.20
C VAL A 99 -13.33 5.37 -10.37
N GLY A 100 -13.83 6.09 -9.38
CA GLY A 100 -15.11 6.73 -9.51
C GLY A 100 -16.29 5.83 -9.37
N ALA A 101 -16.14 4.74 -8.70
CA ALA A 101 -17.23 3.86 -8.49
C ALA A 101 -18.29 4.57 -7.68
N PRO A 102 -19.46 4.48 -8.07
CA PRO A 102 -20.46 5.17 -7.38
C PRO A 102 -20.72 4.54 -6.15
N GLN A 103 -20.96 5.03 -5.32
CA GLN A 103 -21.10 4.51 -4.28
C GLN A 103 -22.32 4.38 -4.11
N GLY A 104 -22.89 4.52 -4.46
CA GLY A 104 -24.06 4.27 -4.33
C GLY A 104 -24.78 4.03 -3.40
N ARG A 105 -24.63 3.91 -3.22
CA ARG A 105 -25.07 3.67 -2.64
C ARG A 105 -25.34 3.97 -2.28
#